data_399eee2592948b31c1eb33847e6c9675
#
_entry.id   399eee2592948b31c1eb33847e6c9675
#
_cell.length_a   1.000
_cell.length_b   1.000
_cell.length_c   1.000
_cell.angle_alpha   90.00
_cell.angle_beta   90.00
_cell.angle_gamma   90.00
#
_symmetry.space_group_name_H-M   'P 1'
#
loop_
_entity.id
_entity.type
_entity.pdbx_description
1 polymer ?
#
loop_
_entity_poly.entity_id
_entity_poly.type
_entity_poly.pdbx_seq_one_letter_code
_entity_poly.pdbx_strand_id
1 'polypeptide(L)'
;MATHLEWSEAIGKRVRSGDWADQAVSTVVKIEEELRAAGDDFGLAANRRENSAQLVDYFMEEAKVVYVVYKVWTAGFQEWLIEQGVTREDLDAEVERLNRLMAYPDGTPLEREPRWEALGLRAGGLANGIRSYDLTVAAAIDELDGVREDWRMLHDRSADLMAGILAFVVKRFGEAELETCYRAIMEPYLQERYMPFDVRVTPYEETLERNLYISLEAMRGHLVGPGRRGDIELIEEEDRWVIRFDPCASGGRILRGDPEEGTGSRVLAPYEFGVIEEARPWTWNETGVCHYCAHCNLALSTIPAERWGHPVRTVDPPLWRGEDDPATMRKCQW
;
A
#
# COMPACT_ATOMS: atom_id res chain seq x y z
N MET A 1 5.40 -7.56 -31.25
CA MET A 1 5.77 -8.09 -29.93
C MET A 1 4.82 -7.48 -28.93
N ALA A 2 4.28 -8.28 -28.02
CA ALA A 2 3.37 -7.76 -27.00
C ALA A 2 4.11 -6.75 -26.11
N THR A 3 3.54 -5.58 -25.93
CA THR A 3 3.97 -4.63 -24.91
C THR A 3 3.47 -5.16 -23.56
N HIS A 4 4.26 -5.05 -22.49
CA HIS A 4 3.81 -5.43 -21.13
C HIS A 4 2.75 -4.50 -20.56
N LEU A 5 2.40 -3.43 -21.25
CA LEU A 5 1.37 -2.47 -20.89
C LEU A 5 0.34 -2.36 -22.01
N GLU A 6 -0.92 -2.49 -21.66
CA GLU A 6 -2.06 -2.34 -22.56
C GLU A 6 -3.07 -1.35 -21.97
N TRP A 7 -3.93 -0.80 -22.81
CA TRP A 7 -5.02 0.05 -22.37
C TRP A 7 -6.16 -0.80 -21.84
N SER A 8 -6.59 -0.55 -20.60
CA SER A 8 -7.80 -1.17 -20.02
C SER A 8 -8.95 -0.16 -20.08
N GLU A 9 -10.00 -0.51 -20.80
CA GLU A 9 -11.24 0.27 -20.81
C GLU A 9 -11.95 0.22 -19.45
N ALA A 10 -11.79 -0.89 -18.70
CA ALA A 10 -12.40 -1.05 -17.39
C ALA A 10 -11.95 0.01 -16.38
N ILE A 11 -10.67 0.44 -16.43
CA ILE A 11 -10.13 1.44 -15.52
C ILE A 11 -9.66 2.72 -16.19
N GLY A 12 -9.73 2.81 -17.52
CA GLY A 12 -9.44 4.04 -18.27
C GLY A 12 -7.96 4.45 -18.24
N LYS A 13 -7.04 3.49 -18.12
CA LYS A 13 -5.60 3.73 -18.14
C LYS A 13 -4.80 2.54 -18.64
N ARG A 14 -3.49 2.72 -18.83
CA ARG A 14 -2.59 1.61 -19.10
C ARG A 14 -2.41 0.74 -17.84
N VAL A 15 -2.46 -0.56 -18.05
CA VAL A 15 -2.23 -1.59 -17.04
C VAL A 15 -1.23 -2.61 -17.58
N ARG A 16 -0.70 -3.44 -16.72
CA ARG A 16 0.09 -4.58 -17.17
C ARG A 16 -0.78 -5.53 -17.99
N SER A 17 -0.26 -5.99 -19.12
CA SER A 17 -0.87 -7.06 -19.91
C SER A 17 -0.68 -8.42 -19.21
N GLY A 18 -1.51 -9.38 -19.59
CA GLY A 18 -1.44 -10.74 -19.09
C GLY A 18 -2.73 -11.16 -18.36
N ASP A 19 -2.79 -12.43 -18.00
CA ASP A 19 -3.91 -12.97 -17.22
C ASP A 19 -3.80 -12.58 -15.73
N TRP A 20 -4.76 -13.03 -14.94
CA TRP A 20 -4.78 -12.70 -13.50
C TRP A 20 -3.60 -13.28 -12.72
N ALA A 21 -3.04 -14.42 -13.16
CA ALA A 21 -1.83 -14.98 -12.56
C ALA A 21 -0.62 -14.07 -12.83
N ASP A 22 -0.51 -13.53 -14.06
CA ASP A 22 0.51 -12.53 -14.39
C ASP A 22 0.32 -11.22 -13.60
N GLN A 23 -0.93 -10.79 -13.40
CA GLN A 23 -1.24 -9.60 -12.59
C GLN A 23 -0.87 -9.78 -11.11
N ALA A 24 -0.87 -11.00 -10.59
CA ALA A 24 -0.50 -11.29 -9.20
C ALA A 24 1.02 -11.28 -8.96
N VAL A 25 1.85 -11.44 -10.00
CA VAL A 25 3.31 -11.33 -9.91
C VAL A 25 3.72 -9.86 -9.76
N SER A 26 4.74 -9.59 -8.96
CA SER A 26 5.23 -8.22 -8.75
C SER A 26 5.78 -7.58 -10.02
N THR A 27 5.66 -6.25 -10.13
CA THR A 27 6.26 -5.49 -11.24
C THR A 27 7.79 -5.53 -11.17
N VAL A 28 8.38 -5.60 -9.98
CA VAL A 28 9.82 -5.76 -9.79
C VAL A 28 10.33 -7.08 -10.40
N VAL A 29 9.62 -8.20 -10.15
CA VAL A 29 9.96 -9.49 -10.77
C VAL A 29 9.88 -9.44 -12.28
N LYS A 30 8.82 -8.81 -12.82
CA LYS A 30 8.67 -8.68 -14.28
C LYS A 30 9.78 -7.83 -14.92
N ILE A 31 10.23 -6.77 -14.25
CA ILE A 31 11.38 -5.98 -14.72
C ILE A 31 12.65 -6.85 -14.77
N GLU A 32 12.92 -7.61 -13.70
CA GLU A 32 14.09 -8.50 -13.67
C GLU A 32 14.03 -9.59 -14.75
N GLU A 33 12.88 -10.22 -14.94
CA GLU A 33 12.69 -11.24 -15.98
C GLU A 33 13.01 -10.68 -17.38
N GLU A 34 12.51 -9.46 -17.70
CA GLU A 34 12.77 -8.79 -18.97
C GLU A 34 14.25 -8.40 -19.11
N LEU A 35 14.88 -7.86 -18.04
CA LEU A 35 16.30 -7.52 -18.06
C LEU A 35 17.18 -8.77 -18.29
N ARG A 36 16.93 -9.86 -17.58
CA ARG A 36 17.67 -11.11 -17.75
C ARG A 36 17.49 -11.70 -19.14
N ALA A 37 16.26 -11.63 -19.67
CA ALA A 37 15.96 -12.10 -21.01
C ALA A 37 16.53 -11.17 -22.12
N ALA A 38 16.75 -9.89 -21.80
CA ALA A 38 17.39 -8.95 -22.73
C ALA A 38 18.89 -9.25 -22.92
N GLY A 39 19.59 -9.61 -21.85
CA GLY A 39 21.04 -9.75 -21.86
C GLY A 39 21.75 -8.41 -22.13
N ASP A 40 23.09 -8.49 -22.19
CA ASP A 40 23.95 -7.31 -22.42
C ASP A 40 24.25 -7.05 -23.92
N ASP A 41 23.76 -7.91 -24.83
CA ASP A 41 24.04 -7.80 -26.27
C ASP A 41 23.27 -6.67 -26.95
N PHE A 42 24.00 -5.84 -27.70
CA PHE A 42 23.48 -4.74 -28.48
C PHE A 42 22.61 -5.23 -29.65
N GLY A 43 21.39 -4.72 -29.77
CA GLY A 43 20.55 -4.78 -30.96
C GLY A 43 19.47 -5.88 -30.99
N LEU A 44 19.69 -7.06 -30.41
CA LEU A 44 18.66 -8.12 -30.35
C LEU A 44 17.64 -7.93 -29.22
N ALA A 45 17.96 -7.09 -28.25
CA ALA A 45 17.22 -6.93 -27.02
C ALA A 45 16.55 -5.55 -26.83
N ALA A 46 16.62 -4.66 -27.84
CA ALA A 46 16.12 -3.28 -27.73
C ALA A 46 14.68 -3.20 -27.22
N ASN A 47 13.79 -4.08 -27.71
CA ASN A 47 12.39 -4.10 -27.29
C ASN A 47 12.22 -4.56 -25.84
N ARG A 48 13.03 -5.51 -25.37
CA ARG A 48 12.97 -5.98 -23.97
C ARG A 48 13.48 -4.92 -23.01
N ARG A 49 14.54 -4.21 -23.38
CA ARG A 49 15.04 -3.08 -22.59
C ARG A 49 14.02 -1.95 -22.50
N GLU A 50 13.37 -1.61 -23.61
CA GLU A 50 12.29 -0.63 -23.61
C GLU A 50 11.11 -1.10 -22.74
N ASN A 51 10.73 -2.38 -22.82
CA ASN A 51 9.71 -2.96 -21.95
C ASN A 51 10.11 -2.88 -20.47
N SER A 52 11.36 -3.24 -20.14
CA SER A 52 11.87 -3.13 -18.75
C SER A 52 11.79 -1.69 -18.26
N ALA A 53 12.22 -0.72 -19.05
CA ALA A 53 12.17 0.69 -18.69
C ALA A 53 10.72 1.19 -18.50
N GLN A 54 9.79 0.78 -19.37
CA GLN A 54 8.36 1.09 -19.19
C GLN A 54 7.77 0.46 -17.93
N LEU A 55 8.22 -0.73 -17.56
CA LEU A 55 7.80 -1.37 -16.30
C LEU A 55 8.39 -0.65 -15.08
N VAL A 56 9.59 -0.06 -15.14
CA VAL A 56 10.13 0.82 -14.08
C VAL A 56 9.23 2.05 -13.92
N ASP A 57 8.84 2.70 -15.03
CA ASP A 57 7.90 3.82 -14.99
C ASP A 57 6.56 3.38 -14.37
N TYR A 58 6.05 2.21 -14.74
CA TYR A 58 4.80 1.66 -14.18
C TYR A 58 4.88 1.29 -12.71
N PHE A 59 6.02 0.76 -12.25
CA PHE A 59 6.28 0.54 -10.82
C PHE A 59 6.14 1.84 -10.01
N MET A 60 6.63 2.95 -10.55
CA MET A 60 6.47 4.25 -9.93
C MET A 60 5.00 4.73 -9.92
N GLU A 61 4.19 4.38 -10.94
CA GLU A 61 2.75 4.65 -10.92
C GLU A 61 2.03 3.83 -9.82
N GLU A 62 2.38 2.57 -9.63
CA GLU A 62 1.85 1.74 -8.53
C GLU A 62 2.23 2.34 -7.16
N ALA A 63 3.50 2.70 -6.98
CA ALA A 63 3.99 3.35 -5.76
C ALA A 63 3.28 4.68 -5.48
N LYS A 64 3.02 5.48 -6.54
CA LYS A 64 2.36 6.77 -6.46
C LYS A 64 0.93 6.67 -5.93
N VAL A 65 0.17 5.63 -6.34
CA VAL A 65 -1.19 5.40 -5.81
C VAL A 65 -1.16 5.33 -4.29
N VAL A 66 -0.21 4.58 -3.74
CA VAL A 66 -0.06 4.39 -2.29
C VAL A 66 0.50 5.65 -1.61
N TYR A 67 1.51 6.28 -2.20
CA TYR A 67 2.09 7.53 -1.69
C TYR A 67 1.04 8.63 -1.52
N VAL A 68 0.19 8.82 -2.54
CA VAL A 68 -0.88 9.84 -2.50
C VAL A 68 -1.88 9.54 -1.40
N VAL A 69 -2.28 8.28 -1.21
CA VAL A 69 -3.17 7.88 -0.11
C VAL A 69 -2.58 8.28 1.23
N TYR A 70 -1.34 7.91 1.51
CA TYR A 70 -0.68 8.28 2.78
C TYR A 70 -0.56 9.79 2.96
N LYS A 71 -0.24 10.52 1.88
CA LYS A 71 -0.13 11.98 1.93
C LYS A 71 -1.46 12.63 2.30
N VAL A 72 -2.51 12.29 1.55
CA VAL A 72 -3.86 12.90 1.71
C VAL A 72 -4.48 12.52 3.05
N TRP A 73 -4.44 11.25 3.42
CA TRP A 73 -5.07 10.81 4.66
C TRP A 73 -4.32 11.31 5.90
N THR A 74 -2.99 11.29 5.89
CA THR A 74 -2.21 11.84 7.01
C THR A 74 -2.50 13.32 7.22
N ALA A 75 -2.59 14.11 6.15
CA ALA A 75 -2.96 15.52 6.23
C ALA A 75 -4.38 15.68 6.76
N GLY A 76 -5.35 14.92 6.23
CA GLY A 76 -6.74 14.96 6.68
C GLY A 76 -6.91 14.62 8.16
N PHE A 77 -6.20 13.60 8.68
CA PHE A 77 -6.24 13.28 10.11
C PHE A 77 -5.67 14.42 10.96
N GLN A 78 -4.63 15.11 10.51
CA GLN A 78 -4.07 16.25 11.21
C GLN A 78 -5.03 17.45 11.20
N GLU A 79 -5.69 17.72 10.07
CA GLU A 79 -6.72 18.76 9.95
C GLU A 79 -7.90 18.47 10.86
N TRP A 80 -8.41 17.23 10.84
CA TRP A 80 -9.48 16.79 11.74
C TRP A 80 -9.12 17.00 13.22
N LEU A 81 -7.90 16.65 13.64
CA LEU A 81 -7.43 16.88 15.01
C LEU A 81 -7.50 18.37 15.40
N ILE A 82 -7.10 19.27 14.51
CA ILE A 82 -7.19 20.71 14.73
C ILE A 82 -8.67 21.17 14.84
N GLU A 83 -9.55 20.66 13.98
CA GLU A 83 -10.99 20.93 14.03
C GLU A 83 -11.63 20.45 15.33
N GLN A 84 -11.12 19.36 15.91
CA GLN A 84 -11.56 18.87 17.22
C GLN A 84 -10.92 19.61 18.39
N GLY A 85 -10.15 20.68 18.14
CA GLY A 85 -9.60 21.56 19.18
C GLY A 85 -8.21 21.15 19.69
N VAL A 86 -7.50 20.25 19.04
CA VAL A 86 -6.07 20.03 19.31
C VAL A 86 -5.30 21.26 18.87
N THR A 87 -4.45 21.79 19.73
CA THR A 87 -3.63 22.95 19.36
C THR A 87 -2.60 22.57 18.30
N ARG A 88 -2.19 23.54 17.46
CA ARG A 88 -1.12 23.32 16.50
C ARG A 88 0.18 22.88 17.21
N GLU A 89 0.48 23.48 18.36
CA GLU A 89 1.66 23.15 19.18
C GLU A 89 1.66 21.69 19.63
N ASP A 90 0.53 21.21 20.16
CA ASP A 90 0.38 19.79 20.60
C ASP A 90 0.53 18.83 19.42
N LEU A 91 -0.08 19.17 18.27
CA LEU A 91 -0.01 18.33 17.07
C LEU A 91 1.42 18.29 16.48
N ASP A 92 2.06 19.44 16.36
CA ASP A 92 3.43 19.54 15.83
C ASP A 92 4.42 18.80 16.75
N ALA A 93 4.25 18.88 18.07
CA ALA A 93 5.06 18.14 19.03
C ALA A 93 4.88 16.60 18.86
N GLU A 94 3.65 16.14 18.64
CA GLU A 94 3.39 14.71 18.41
C GLU A 94 3.96 14.25 17.06
N VAL A 95 3.76 15.01 15.98
CA VAL A 95 4.31 14.69 14.66
C VAL A 95 5.86 14.65 14.72
N GLU A 96 6.48 15.59 15.43
CA GLU A 96 7.93 15.58 15.61
C GLU A 96 8.39 14.36 16.42
N ARG A 97 7.67 13.97 17.47
CA ARG A 97 7.93 12.73 18.23
C ARG A 97 7.86 11.51 17.32
N LEU A 98 6.82 11.40 16.51
CA LEU A 98 6.63 10.31 15.56
C LEU A 98 7.74 10.29 14.49
N ASN A 99 8.12 11.44 13.94
CA ASN A 99 9.20 11.54 12.96
C ASN A 99 10.56 11.10 13.54
N ARG A 100 10.83 11.42 14.81
CA ARG A 100 12.04 10.91 15.49
C ARG A 100 11.99 9.39 15.69
N LEU A 101 10.81 8.87 16.06
CA LEU A 101 10.60 7.44 16.27
C LEU A 101 10.77 6.63 14.97
N MET A 102 10.48 7.26 13.84
CA MET A 102 10.55 6.66 12.51
C MET A 102 11.72 7.18 11.68
N ALA A 103 12.75 7.72 12.32
CA ALA A 103 13.96 8.15 11.63
C ALA A 103 14.57 7.00 10.80
N TYR A 104 15.22 7.37 9.71
CA TYR A 104 15.97 6.42 8.89
C TYR A 104 17.18 5.87 9.66
N PRO A 105 17.79 4.75 9.24
CA PRO A 105 18.97 4.19 9.91
C PRO A 105 20.15 5.17 10.03
N ASP A 106 20.25 6.13 9.12
CA ASP A 106 21.25 7.20 9.14
C ASP A 106 20.89 8.36 10.10
N GLY A 107 19.77 8.24 10.83
CA GLY A 107 19.28 9.25 11.76
C GLY A 107 18.52 10.42 11.12
N THR A 108 18.34 10.43 9.79
CA THR A 108 17.55 11.48 9.12
C THR A 108 16.06 11.33 9.40
N PRO A 109 15.31 12.44 9.60
CA PRO A 109 13.88 12.37 9.83
C PRO A 109 13.10 11.94 8.59
N LEU A 110 11.83 11.60 8.79
CA LEU A 110 10.91 11.30 7.70
C LEU A 110 10.50 12.59 6.98
N GLU A 111 11.18 12.88 5.88
CA GLU A 111 10.84 13.98 4.96
C GLU A 111 10.25 13.39 3.68
N ARG A 112 8.90 13.20 3.66
CA ARG A 112 8.22 12.43 2.61
C ARG A 112 8.38 13.03 1.22
N GLU A 113 8.15 14.32 1.04
CA GLU A 113 8.21 14.97 -0.27
C GLU A 113 9.63 14.94 -0.87
N PRO A 114 10.70 15.37 -0.20
CA PRO A 114 12.05 15.26 -0.73
C PRO A 114 12.47 13.81 -1.04
N ARG A 115 12.08 12.87 -0.20
CA ARG A 115 12.37 11.44 -0.44
C ARG A 115 11.61 10.88 -1.65
N TRP A 116 10.35 11.27 -1.83
CA TRP A 116 9.57 10.89 -3.01
C TRP A 116 10.17 11.46 -4.30
N GLU A 117 10.59 12.73 -4.29
CA GLU A 117 11.25 13.36 -5.43
C GLU A 117 12.58 12.69 -5.76
N ALA A 118 13.41 12.40 -4.75
CA ALA A 118 14.68 11.69 -4.92
C ALA A 118 14.46 10.27 -5.50
N LEU A 119 13.46 9.54 -5.01
CA LEU A 119 13.06 8.23 -5.53
C LEU A 119 12.65 8.33 -7.02
N GLY A 120 11.84 9.32 -7.38
CA GLY A 120 11.43 9.55 -8.76
C GLY A 120 12.61 9.84 -9.70
N LEU A 121 13.57 10.65 -9.24
CA LEU A 121 14.80 10.91 -10.00
C LEU A 121 15.65 9.65 -10.16
N ARG A 122 15.79 8.85 -9.12
CA ARG A 122 16.52 7.57 -9.16
C ARG A 122 15.89 6.59 -10.13
N ALA A 123 14.57 6.37 -10.02
CA ALA A 123 13.84 5.48 -10.92
C ALA A 123 13.91 5.95 -12.39
N GLY A 124 13.79 7.26 -12.64
CA GLY A 124 13.97 7.85 -13.96
C GLY A 124 15.39 7.64 -14.50
N GLY A 125 16.41 7.75 -13.64
CA GLY A 125 17.80 7.45 -13.99
C GLY A 125 17.98 5.98 -14.39
N LEU A 126 17.39 5.05 -13.62
CA LEU A 126 17.39 3.62 -13.95
C LEU A 126 16.71 3.35 -15.31
N ALA A 127 15.50 3.86 -15.53
CA ALA A 127 14.78 3.66 -16.80
C ALA A 127 15.57 4.20 -17.99
N ASN A 128 16.19 5.38 -17.86
CA ASN A 128 17.02 5.96 -18.91
C ASN A 128 18.30 5.14 -19.14
N GLY A 129 19.00 4.71 -18.08
CA GLY A 129 20.20 3.87 -18.19
C GLY A 129 19.92 2.52 -18.87
N ILE A 130 18.72 1.95 -18.64
CA ILE A 130 18.26 0.74 -19.34
C ILE A 130 18.05 1.03 -20.84
N ARG A 131 17.38 2.13 -21.19
CA ARG A 131 17.09 2.52 -22.60
C ARG A 131 18.35 2.84 -23.39
N SER A 132 19.30 3.56 -22.77
CA SER A 132 20.53 4.01 -23.41
C SER A 132 21.64 2.98 -23.46
N TYR A 133 21.43 1.80 -22.84
CA TYR A 133 22.45 0.76 -22.64
C TYR A 133 23.67 1.20 -21.80
N ASP A 134 23.50 2.24 -21.00
CA ASP A 134 24.54 2.70 -20.06
C ASP A 134 24.70 1.78 -18.84
N LEU A 135 23.71 0.92 -18.61
CA LEU A 135 23.74 -0.07 -17.55
C LEU A 135 23.82 -1.50 -18.12
N THR A 136 24.69 -2.33 -17.55
CA THR A 136 24.63 -3.78 -17.72
C THR A 136 23.38 -4.33 -17.04
N VAL A 137 22.95 -5.55 -17.39
CA VAL A 137 21.80 -6.19 -16.76
C VAL A 137 22.00 -6.30 -15.24
N ALA A 138 23.20 -6.70 -14.79
CA ALA A 138 23.50 -6.82 -13.37
C ALA A 138 23.38 -5.46 -12.64
N ALA A 139 23.97 -4.39 -13.21
CA ALA A 139 23.90 -3.06 -12.63
C ALA A 139 22.45 -2.51 -12.61
N ALA A 140 21.65 -2.83 -13.64
CA ALA A 140 20.24 -2.43 -13.68
C ALA A 140 19.40 -3.16 -12.62
N ILE A 141 19.68 -4.43 -12.35
CA ILE A 141 19.00 -5.21 -11.29
C ILE A 141 19.40 -4.68 -9.91
N ASP A 142 20.68 -4.42 -9.65
CA ASP A 142 21.16 -3.86 -8.37
C ASP A 142 20.52 -2.47 -8.11
N GLU A 143 20.40 -1.64 -9.16
CA GLU A 143 19.77 -0.33 -9.04
C GLU A 143 18.25 -0.43 -8.86
N LEU A 144 17.59 -1.41 -9.49
CA LEU A 144 16.17 -1.70 -9.27
C LEU A 144 15.90 -2.10 -7.81
N ASP A 145 16.75 -2.96 -7.24
CA ASP A 145 16.65 -3.31 -5.83
C ASP A 145 16.81 -2.08 -4.92
N GLY A 146 17.72 -1.17 -5.28
CA GLY A 146 17.88 0.09 -4.57
C GLY A 146 16.64 0.99 -4.67
N VAL A 147 16.03 1.12 -5.85
CA VAL A 147 14.77 1.87 -6.05
C VAL A 147 13.63 1.24 -5.25
N ARG A 148 13.49 -0.09 -5.26
CA ARG A 148 12.51 -0.82 -4.46
C ARG A 148 12.70 -0.57 -2.97
N GLU A 149 13.94 -0.62 -2.49
CA GLU A 149 14.27 -0.43 -1.08
C GLU A 149 14.01 1.01 -0.60
N ASP A 150 14.34 2.01 -1.41
CA ASP A 150 14.02 3.41 -1.11
C ASP A 150 12.49 3.61 -1.00
N TRP A 151 11.72 2.98 -1.90
CA TRP A 151 10.27 3.02 -1.80
C TRP A 151 9.76 2.27 -0.57
N ARG A 152 10.28 1.07 -0.28
CA ARG A 152 9.91 0.29 0.90
C ARG A 152 10.10 1.10 2.18
N MET A 153 11.26 1.73 2.34
CA MET A 153 11.57 2.54 3.51
C MET A 153 10.63 3.75 3.65
N LEU A 154 10.35 4.45 2.56
CA LEU A 154 9.43 5.58 2.55
C LEU A 154 7.99 5.15 2.83
N HIS A 155 7.55 4.07 2.21
CA HIS A 155 6.24 3.45 2.38
C HIS A 155 6.00 3.08 3.85
N ASP A 156 6.91 2.31 4.43
CA ASP A 156 6.75 1.77 5.78
C ASP A 156 6.67 2.86 6.83
N ARG A 157 7.53 3.89 6.71
CA ARG A 157 7.51 5.05 7.61
C ARG A 157 6.26 5.90 7.44
N SER A 158 5.74 5.98 6.22
CA SER A 158 4.47 6.69 5.96
C SER A 158 3.28 5.95 6.58
N ALA A 159 3.27 4.62 6.52
CA ALA A 159 2.26 3.78 7.19
C ALA A 159 2.36 3.90 8.71
N ASP A 160 3.57 3.88 9.26
CA ASP A 160 3.80 4.04 10.70
C ASP A 160 3.41 5.45 11.19
N LEU A 161 3.71 6.51 10.42
CA LEU A 161 3.28 7.87 10.76
C LEU A 161 1.76 7.96 10.83
N MET A 162 1.07 7.40 9.86
CA MET A 162 -0.39 7.36 9.84
C MET A 162 -0.93 6.58 11.06
N ALA A 163 -0.35 5.42 11.37
CA ALA A 163 -0.75 4.63 12.53
C ALA A 163 -0.50 5.37 13.86
N GLY A 164 0.62 6.08 13.96
CA GLY A 164 0.93 6.90 15.14
C GLY A 164 -0.04 8.07 15.33
N ILE A 165 -0.45 8.73 14.24
CA ILE A 165 -1.47 9.80 14.32
C ILE A 165 -2.83 9.22 14.75
N LEU A 166 -3.23 8.04 14.26
CA LEU A 166 -4.45 7.37 14.71
C LEU A 166 -4.39 6.98 16.18
N ALA A 167 -3.22 6.51 16.66
CA ALA A 167 -3.00 6.27 18.08
C ALA A 167 -3.14 7.56 18.92
N PHE A 168 -2.71 8.70 18.38
CA PHE A 168 -2.90 10.00 19.01
C PHE A 168 -4.38 10.42 19.04
N VAL A 169 -5.16 10.13 17.98
CA VAL A 169 -6.63 10.31 17.99
C VAL A 169 -7.25 9.53 19.14
N VAL A 170 -6.92 8.24 19.26
CA VAL A 170 -7.45 7.38 20.36
C VAL A 170 -7.06 7.92 21.73
N LYS A 171 -5.80 8.32 21.89
CA LYS A 171 -5.29 8.88 23.16
C LYS A 171 -6.02 10.16 23.58
N ARG A 172 -6.43 11.00 22.62
CA ARG A 172 -7.06 12.31 22.91
C ARG A 172 -8.58 12.20 23.05
N PHE A 173 -9.24 11.33 22.28
CA PHE A 173 -10.69 11.33 22.13
C PHE A 173 -11.33 9.96 22.44
N GLY A 174 -10.54 8.92 22.58
CA GLY A 174 -11.03 7.55 22.77
C GLY A 174 -11.22 6.80 21.45
N GLU A 175 -11.31 5.47 21.56
CA GLU A 175 -11.36 4.57 20.39
C GLU A 175 -12.62 4.77 19.53
N ALA A 176 -13.75 5.12 20.14
CA ALA A 176 -15.00 5.34 19.43
C ALA A 176 -14.90 6.45 18.36
N GLU A 177 -14.05 7.44 18.59
CA GLU A 177 -13.88 8.57 17.66
C GLU A 177 -13.04 8.22 16.41
N LEU A 178 -12.42 7.05 16.36
CA LEU A 178 -11.74 6.60 15.15
C LEU A 178 -12.69 6.49 13.96
N GLU A 179 -13.91 5.97 14.16
CA GLU A 179 -14.88 5.89 13.07
C GLU A 179 -15.23 7.27 12.53
N THR A 180 -15.53 8.23 13.42
CA THR A 180 -15.86 9.62 13.05
C THR A 180 -14.69 10.25 12.28
N CYS A 181 -13.48 10.10 12.78
CA CYS A 181 -12.27 10.60 12.16
C CYS A 181 -12.05 9.99 10.76
N TYR A 182 -12.14 8.67 10.65
CA TYR A 182 -12.01 7.98 9.38
C TYR A 182 -13.06 8.41 8.35
N ARG A 183 -14.34 8.48 8.75
CA ARG A 183 -15.43 8.88 7.86
C ARG A 183 -15.24 10.30 7.32
N ALA A 184 -14.83 11.23 8.18
CA ALA A 184 -14.59 12.62 7.77
C ALA A 184 -13.57 12.74 6.63
N ILE A 185 -12.53 11.91 6.64
CA ILE A 185 -11.45 11.94 5.63
C ILE A 185 -11.75 11.03 4.44
N MET A 186 -12.30 9.84 4.69
CA MET A 186 -12.47 8.84 3.65
C MET A 186 -13.69 9.06 2.77
N GLU A 187 -14.83 9.48 3.31
CA GLU A 187 -16.05 9.61 2.52
C GLU A 187 -15.89 10.55 1.33
N PRO A 188 -15.30 11.76 1.46
CA PRO A 188 -15.04 12.61 0.31
C PRO A 188 -14.09 11.98 -0.70
N TYR A 189 -13.01 11.35 -0.22
CA TYR A 189 -12.02 10.69 -1.08
C TYR A 189 -12.59 9.49 -1.83
N LEU A 190 -13.43 8.69 -1.18
CA LEU A 190 -13.99 7.48 -1.76
C LEU A 190 -15.12 7.78 -2.77
N GLN A 191 -15.77 8.94 -2.69
CA GLN A 191 -16.89 9.30 -3.54
C GLN A 191 -16.57 9.14 -5.03
N GLU A 192 -15.46 9.72 -5.49
CA GLU A 192 -15.04 9.61 -6.89
C GLU A 192 -14.51 8.21 -7.24
N ARG A 193 -13.74 7.63 -6.31
CA ARG A 193 -13.06 6.34 -6.53
C ARG A 193 -14.03 5.17 -6.67
N TYR A 194 -15.11 5.15 -5.87
CA TYR A 194 -16.01 4.00 -5.79
C TYR A 194 -17.40 4.23 -6.37
N MET A 195 -17.73 5.43 -6.82
CA MET A 195 -18.97 5.68 -7.54
C MET A 195 -19.21 4.70 -8.73
N PRO A 196 -18.17 4.28 -9.49
CA PRO A 196 -18.36 3.28 -10.54
C PRO A 196 -18.81 1.89 -10.07
N PHE A 197 -18.72 1.61 -8.75
CA PHE A 197 -19.17 0.37 -8.12
C PHE A 197 -20.58 0.46 -7.54
N ASP A 198 -21.35 1.50 -7.86
CA ASP A 198 -22.75 1.62 -7.44
C ASP A 198 -23.61 0.56 -8.12
N VAL A 199 -23.96 -0.49 -7.40
CA VAL A 199 -24.73 -1.63 -7.92
C VAL A 199 -26.17 -1.29 -8.31
N ARG A 200 -26.62 -0.08 -7.97
CA ARG A 200 -27.93 0.44 -8.43
C ARG A 200 -27.86 0.97 -9.87
N VAL A 201 -26.66 1.19 -10.39
CA VAL A 201 -26.39 1.73 -11.73
C VAL A 201 -25.68 0.69 -12.60
N THR A 202 -24.67 0.02 -12.06
CA THR A 202 -23.83 -0.96 -12.75
C THR A 202 -23.87 -2.29 -12.00
N PRO A 203 -24.32 -3.41 -12.63
CA PRO A 203 -24.25 -4.73 -12.00
C PRO A 203 -22.86 -5.05 -11.47
N TYR A 204 -22.79 -5.72 -10.31
CA TYR A 204 -21.51 -6.01 -9.65
C TYR A 204 -20.54 -6.79 -10.57
N GLU A 205 -21.07 -7.73 -11.33
CA GLU A 205 -20.30 -8.58 -12.24
C GLU A 205 -19.57 -7.75 -13.31
N GLU A 206 -20.15 -6.64 -13.75
CA GLU A 206 -19.54 -5.74 -14.73
C GLU A 206 -18.42 -4.89 -14.13
N THR A 207 -18.37 -4.77 -12.81
CA THR A 207 -17.33 -4.01 -12.09
C THR A 207 -16.18 -4.89 -11.60
N LEU A 208 -16.29 -6.22 -11.70
CA LEU A 208 -15.36 -7.16 -11.10
C LEU A 208 -13.93 -7.01 -11.66
N GLU A 209 -13.79 -6.92 -12.97
CA GLU A 209 -12.49 -6.70 -13.62
C GLU A 209 -11.81 -5.43 -13.10
N ARG A 210 -12.54 -4.32 -13.04
CA ARG A 210 -12.06 -3.05 -12.50
C ARG A 210 -11.60 -3.21 -11.05
N ASN A 211 -12.37 -3.93 -10.24
CA ASN A 211 -12.06 -4.16 -8.83
C ASN A 211 -10.77 -4.96 -8.66
N LEU A 212 -10.58 -6.03 -9.45
CA LEU A 212 -9.36 -6.83 -9.42
C LEU A 212 -8.14 -6.00 -9.80
N TYR A 213 -8.17 -5.24 -10.90
CA TYR A 213 -7.06 -4.37 -11.30
C TYR A 213 -6.67 -3.38 -10.20
N ILE A 214 -7.63 -2.65 -9.64
CA ILE A 214 -7.38 -1.67 -8.58
C ILE A 214 -6.78 -2.35 -7.34
N SER A 215 -7.25 -3.55 -7.01
CA SER A 215 -6.80 -4.30 -5.84
C SER A 215 -5.36 -4.79 -5.99
N LEU A 216 -5.07 -5.45 -7.11
CA LEU A 216 -3.75 -6.02 -7.38
C LEU A 216 -2.70 -4.92 -7.53
N GLU A 217 -3.01 -3.85 -8.29
CA GLU A 217 -2.12 -2.70 -8.44
C GLU A 217 -1.79 -2.04 -7.09
N ALA A 218 -2.82 -1.80 -6.25
CA ALA A 218 -2.59 -1.23 -4.93
C ALA A 218 -1.70 -2.13 -4.06
N MET A 219 -1.92 -3.45 -4.07
CA MET A 219 -1.13 -4.38 -3.26
C MET A 219 0.30 -4.49 -3.77
N ARG A 220 0.54 -4.48 -5.10
CA ARG A 220 1.89 -4.40 -5.64
C ARG A 220 2.58 -3.09 -5.22
N GLY A 221 1.87 -1.96 -5.30
CA GLY A 221 2.37 -0.66 -4.83
C GLY A 221 2.69 -0.62 -3.33
N HIS A 222 1.99 -1.40 -2.51
CA HIS A 222 2.31 -1.59 -1.09
C HIS A 222 3.51 -2.50 -0.84
N LEU A 223 4.10 -3.11 -1.86
CA LEU A 223 5.18 -4.08 -1.71
C LEU A 223 4.82 -5.20 -0.73
N VAL A 224 3.67 -5.84 -0.91
CA VAL A 224 3.25 -6.99 -0.11
C VAL A 224 4.00 -8.26 -0.52
N GLY A 225 3.79 -9.34 0.23
CA GLY A 225 4.32 -10.67 -0.09
C GLY A 225 5.79 -10.88 0.27
N PRO A 226 6.31 -12.08 0.00
CA PRO A 226 7.67 -12.47 0.37
C PRO A 226 8.73 -11.53 -0.22
N GLY A 227 9.75 -11.21 0.57
CA GLY A 227 10.83 -10.30 0.18
C GLY A 227 10.35 -8.88 -0.12
N ARG A 228 9.12 -8.53 0.28
CA ARG A 228 8.56 -7.19 0.10
C ARG A 228 8.70 -6.68 -1.34
N ARG A 229 8.33 -7.53 -2.31
CA ARG A 229 8.48 -7.24 -3.75
C ARG A 229 7.17 -6.87 -4.43
N GLY A 230 6.02 -7.11 -3.80
CA GLY A 230 4.68 -6.88 -4.36
C GLY A 230 4.03 -8.13 -4.93
N ASP A 231 4.52 -9.34 -4.58
CA ASP A 231 3.91 -10.60 -5.00
C ASP A 231 2.65 -10.90 -4.20
N ILE A 232 1.63 -11.38 -4.88
CA ILE A 232 0.29 -11.64 -4.37
C ILE A 232 -0.07 -13.09 -4.69
N GLU A 233 -0.69 -13.79 -3.74
CA GLU A 233 -1.35 -15.05 -4.03
C GLU A 233 -2.80 -14.77 -4.41
N LEU A 234 -3.15 -15.03 -5.65
CA LEU A 234 -4.51 -14.91 -6.16
C LEU A 234 -5.12 -16.29 -6.34
N ILE A 235 -6.21 -16.56 -5.63
CA ILE A 235 -6.89 -17.84 -5.65
C ILE A 235 -8.27 -17.63 -6.25
N GLU A 236 -8.55 -18.36 -7.33
CA GLU A 236 -9.87 -18.42 -7.92
C GLU A 236 -10.64 -19.58 -7.28
N GLU A 237 -11.77 -19.26 -6.64
CA GLU A 237 -12.73 -20.22 -6.11
C GLU A 237 -13.99 -20.20 -6.99
N GLU A 238 -14.94 -21.08 -6.76
CA GLU A 238 -16.13 -21.22 -7.61
C GLU A 238 -16.98 -19.94 -7.66
N ASP A 239 -17.06 -19.21 -6.53
CA ASP A 239 -17.95 -18.05 -6.35
C ASP A 239 -17.21 -16.75 -5.98
N ARG A 240 -15.88 -16.78 -5.88
CA ARG A 240 -15.08 -15.60 -5.48
C ARG A 240 -13.62 -15.70 -5.88
N TRP A 241 -12.97 -14.55 -5.84
CA TRP A 241 -11.52 -14.40 -5.85
C TRP A 241 -11.03 -14.13 -4.43
N VAL A 242 -9.95 -14.80 -4.03
CA VAL A 242 -9.27 -14.54 -2.77
C VAL A 242 -7.90 -13.95 -3.05
N ILE A 243 -7.66 -12.74 -2.56
CA ILE A 243 -6.39 -12.05 -2.65
C ILE A 243 -5.67 -12.21 -1.32
N ARG A 244 -4.59 -12.96 -1.31
CA ARG A 244 -3.79 -13.23 -0.14
C ARG A 244 -2.42 -12.59 -0.27
N PHE A 245 -1.96 -11.92 0.77
CA PHE A 245 -0.68 -11.25 0.78
C PHE A 245 -0.04 -11.32 2.17
N ASP A 246 1.08 -12.02 2.26
CA ASP A 246 1.84 -12.18 3.49
C ASP A 246 3.36 -12.10 3.20
N PRO A 247 4.05 -11.17 3.85
CA PRO A 247 3.55 -10.17 4.79
C PRO A 247 2.70 -9.06 4.14
N CYS A 248 1.65 -8.63 4.88
CA CYS A 248 1.01 -7.35 4.60
C CYS A 248 1.96 -6.23 5.00
N ALA A 249 2.24 -5.35 4.07
CA ALA A 249 3.27 -4.32 4.22
C ALA A 249 2.90 -3.17 5.17
N SER A 250 1.62 -3.00 5.49
CA SER A 250 1.12 -1.93 6.36
C SER A 250 0.59 -2.48 7.68
N GLY A 251 -0.70 -2.75 7.79
CA GLY A 251 -1.32 -3.15 9.05
C GLY A 251 -0.78 -4.46 9.64
N GLY A 252 -0.53 -5.48 8.79
CA GLY A 252 0.10 -6.72 9.24
C GLY A 252 1.52 -6.49 9.79
N ARG A 253 2.30 -5.62 9.13
CA ARG A 253 3.62 -5.22 9.61
C ARG A 253 3.53 -4.42 10.93
N ILE A 254 2.55 -3.53 11.07
CA ILE A 254 2.30 -2.81 12.33
C ILE A 254 2.09 -3.79 13.47
N LEU A 255 1.33 -4.87 13.25
CA LEU A 255 1.09 -5.88 14.28
C LEU A 255 2.30 -6.79 14.55
N ARG A 256 2.99 -7.27 13.52
CA ARG A 256 4.02 -8.31 13.63
C ARG A 256 5.44 -7.79 13.71
N GLY A 257 5.67 -6.54 13.32
CA GLY A 257 7.00 -6.03 13.03
C GLY A 257 7.46 -6.39 11.62
N ASP A 258 8.71 -6.07 11.33
CA ASP A 258 9.36 -6.34 10.06
C ASP A 258 10.66 -7.12 10.29
N PRO A 259 10.71 -8.42 9.95
CA PRO A 259 11.92 -9.23 10.11
C PRO A 259 13.09 -8.76 9.22
N GLU A 260 12.80 -8.15 8.05
CA GLU A 260 13.84 -7.64 7.15
C GLU A 260 14.51 -6.38 7.71
N GLU A 261 13.73 -5.51 8.36
CA GLU A 261 14.28 -4.37 9.11
C GLU A 261 14.80 -4.75 10.51
N GLY A 262 14.53 -5.97 10.99
CA GLY A 262 14.84 -6.37 12.35
C GLY A 262 14.03 -5.60 13.40
N THR A 263 12.82 -5.13 13.06
CA THR A 263 11.98 -4.34 13.95
C THR A 263 10.83 -5.15 14.50
N GLY A 264 10.48 -4.92 15.79
CA GLY A 264 9.36 -5.57 16.46
C GLY A 264 8.00 -4.93 16.12
N SER A 265 6.94 -5.50 16.71
CA SER A 265 5.58 -4.98 16.61
C SER A 265 5.50 -3.51 16.99
N ARG A 266 4.73 -2.74 16.21
CA ARG A 266 4.43 -1.33 16.51
C ARG A 266 3.36 -1.16 17.61
N VAL A 267 2.72 -2.26 18.03
CA VAL A 267 1.82 -2.27 19.19
C VAL A 267 2.61 -2.15 20.48
N LEU A 268 3.85 -2.63 20.49
CA LEU A 268 4.73 -2.61 21.64
C LEU A 268 5.61 -1.36 21.71
N ALA A 269 6.25 -1.13 22.85
CA ALA A 269 7.24 -0.06 22.99
C ALA A 269 8.38 -0.23 21.96
N PRO A 270 8.93 0.86 21.45
CA PRO A 270 8.67 2.27 21.80
C PRO A 270 7.50 2.92 21.02
N TYR A 271 6.80 2.20 20.15
CA TYR A 271 5.77 2.76 19.26
C TYR A 271 4.42 2.92 19.97
N GLU A 272 3.90 1.87 20.58
CA GLU A 272 2.64 1.85 21.34
C GLU A 272 1.43 2.35 20.53
N PHE A 273 1.33 1.92 19.23
CA PHE A 273 0.28 2.40 18.33
C PHE A 273 -1.13 1.84 18.61
N GLY A 274 -1.24 0.84 19.47
CA GLY A 274 -2.52 0.33 19.95
C GLY A 274 -3.31 -0.52 18.95
N VAL A 275 -4.29 -1.21 19.50
CA VAL A 275 -5.27 -2.03 18.78
C VAL A 275 -6.66 -1.78 19.34
N ILE A 276 -7.68 -2.16 18.60
CA ILE A 276 -9.09 -2.08 19.02
C ILE A 276 -9.32 -2.95 20.26
N GLU A 277 -9.78 -2.35 21.31
CA GLU A 277 -10.11 -3.00 22.60
C GLU A 277 -11.59 -3.36 22.69
N GLU A 278 -12.48 -2.58 22.06
CA GLU A 278 -13.92 -2.83 22.01
C GLU A 278 -14.37 -3.22 20.62
N ALA A 279 -14.95 -4.42 20.48
CA ALA A 279 -15.52 -4.90 19.23
C ALA A 279 -16.66 -3.99 18.74
N ARG A 280 -16.59 -3.55 17.47
CA ARG A 280 -17.55 -2.65 16.83
C ARG A 280 -17.87 -3.12 15.41
N PRO A 281 -19.03 -2.76 14.82
CA PRO A 281 -19.37 -3.17 13.45
C PRO A 281 -18.27 -2.81 12.43
N TRP A 282 -17.71 -1.62 12.54
CA TRP A 282 -16.65 -1.14 11.66
C TRP A 282 -15.24 -1.75 11.94
N THR A 283 -15.13 -2.62 12.93
CA THR A 283 -13.95 -3.46 13.21
C THR A 283 -14.25 -4.95 13.04
N TRP A 284 -15.18 -5.31 12.16
CA TRP A 284 -15.67 -6.70 11.94
C TRP A 284 -16.24 -7.37 13.19
N ASN A 285 -16.67 -6.60 14.20
CA ASN A 285 -17.03 -7.09 15.56
C ASN A 285 -15.87 -7.84 16.23
N GLU A 286 -14.63 -7.49 15.92
CA GLU A 286 -13.41 -8.08 16.47
C GLU A 286 -12.63 -7.07 17.31
N THR A 287 -11.93 -7.58 18.33
CA THR A 287 -10.87 -6.89 19.08
C THR A 287 -9.50 -7.26 18.51
N GLY A 288 -8.45 -6.51 18.86
CA GLY A 288 -7.10 -6.79 18.39
C GLY A 288 -6.83 -6.38 16.93
N VAL A 289 -7.78 -5.73 16.28
CA VAL A 289 -7.55 -5.08 14.98
C VAL A 289 -6.66 -3.85 15.23
N CYS A 290 -5.54 -3.68 14.50
CA CYS A 290 -4.78 -2.44 14.68
C CYS A 290 -5.61 -1.23 14.22
N HIS A 291 -5.42 -0.09 14.88
CA HIS A 291 -6.16 1.14 14.55
C HIS A 291 -6.07 1.46 13.05
N TYR A 292 -4.88 1.26 12.46
CA TYR A 292 -4.69 1.44 11.02
C TYR A 292 -5.56 0.48 10.18
N CYS A 293 -5.67 -0.82 10.54
CA CYS A 293 -6.42 -1.80 9.74
C CYS A 293 -7.92 -1.51 9.67
N ALA A 294 -8.49 -0.80 10.64
CA ALA A 294 -9.91 -0.45 10.68
C ALA A 294 -10.38 0.27 9.40
N HIS A 295 -9.47 1.02 8.72
CA HIS A 295 -9.81 1.65 7.45
C HIS A 295 -10.22 0.66 6.36
N CYS A 296 -9.68 -0.57 6.36
CA CYS A 296 -10.04 -1.56 5.36
C CYS A 296 -11.52 -1.95 5.45
N ASN A 297 -12.08 -2.09 6.66
CA ASN A 297 -13.52 -2.29 6.79
C ASN A 297 -14.31 -1.08 6.32
N LEU A 298 -13.98 0.09 6.83
CA LEU A 298 -14.70 1.31 6.50
C LEU A 298 -14.65 1.62 5.01
N ALA A 299 -13.45 1.61 4.41
CA ALA A 299 -13.26 2.00 3.02
C ALA A 299 -13.70 0.94 2.00
N LEU A 300 -13.65 -0.36 2.34
CA LEU A 300 -13.88 -1.43 1.37
C LEU A 300 -15.24 -2.13 1.56
N SER A 301 -15.81 -2.06 2.76
CA SER A 301 -17.07 -2.73 3.09
C SER A 301 -18.15 -1.77 3.56
N THR A 302 -17.95 -1.09 4.68
CA THR A 302 -19.03 -0.35 5.36
C THR A 302 -19.51 0.84 4.55
N ILE A 303 -18.63 1.78 4.22
CA ILE A 303 -19.00 2.99 3.45
C ILE A 303 -19.51 2.63 2.05
N PRO A 304 -18.86 1.73 1.29
CA PRO A 304 -19.40 1.27 0.01
C PRO A 304 -20.79 0.64 0.11
N ALA A 305 -21.03 -0.23 1.08
CA ALA A 305 -22.34 -0.84 1.27
C ALA A 305 -23.44 0.21 1.60
N GLU A 306 -23.12 1.17 2.45
CA GLU A 306 -24.05 2.27 2.80
C GLU A 306 -24.33 3.19 1.61
N ARG A 307 -23.30 3.54 0.83
CA ARG A 307 -23.39 4.55 -0.23
C ARG A 307 -23.80 3.98 -1.57
N TRP A 308 -23.30 2.78 -1.94
CA TRP A 308 -23.44 2.19 -3.28
C TRP A 308 -24.10 0.81 -3.27
N GLY A 309 -24.59 0.37 -2.11
CA GLY A 309 -25.43 -0.82 -1.97
C GLY A 309 -24.68 -2.14 -1.87
N HIS A 310 -23.34 -2.16 -2.01
CA HIS A 310 -22.54 -3.38 -1.95
C HIS A 310 -21.11 -3.07 -1.47
N PRO A 311 -20.46 -3.96 -0.68
CA PRO A 311 -19.04 -3.87 -0.41
C PRO A 311 -18.22 -3.93 -1.71
N VAL A 312 -17.18 -3.14 -1.83
CA VAL A 312 -16.22 -3.28 -2.95
C VAL A 312 -15.48 -4.60 -2.82
N ARG A 313 -15.11 -4.96 -1.59
CA ARG A 313 -14.55 -6.27 -1.21
C ARG A 313 -14.73 -6.52 0.28
N THR A 314 -14.67 -7.78 0.66
CA THR A 314 -14.64 -8.19 2.07
C THR A 314 -13.19 -8.42 2.51
N VAL A 315 -12.91 -8.24 3.80
CA VAL A 315 -11.55 -8.35 4.34
C VAL A 315 -11.57 -9.20 5.61
N ASP A 316 -10.67 -10.17 5.69
CA ASP A 316 -10.32 -10.85 6.91
C ASP A 316 -9.09 -10.17 7.52
N PRO A 317 -9.21 -9.38 8.61
CA PRO A 317 -8.09 -8.64 9.15
C PRO A 317 -7.11 -9.52 9.93
N PRO A 318 -5.83 -9.16 10.00
CA PRO A 318 -4.94 -9.73 11.00
C PRO A 318 -5.33 -9.23 12.38
N LEU A 319 -5.18 -10.07 13.41
CA LEU A 319 -5.59 -9.74 14.78
C LEU A 319 -4.42 -9.92 15.74
N TRP A 320 -4.23 -8.93 16.62
CA TRP A 320 -3.34 -9.00 17.75
C TRP A 320 -4.03 -9.72 18.93
N ARG A 321 -3.42 -10.76 19.46
CA ARG A 321 -3.95 -11.52 20.62
C ARG A 321 -2.98 -11.54 21.82
N GLY A 322 -2.08 -10.57 21.87
CA GLY A 322 -1.03 -10.49 22.86
C GLY A 322 0.36 -10.72 22.24
N GLU A 323 1.29 -11.25 23.02
CA GLU A 323 2.64 -11.58 22.57
C GLU A 323 2.68 -12.92 21.77
N ASP A 324 1.66 -13.14 20.94
CA ASP A 324 1.59 -14.32 20.08
C ASP A 324 2.76 -14.32 19.08
N ASP A 325 3.24 -15.52 18.75
CA ASP A 325 4.23 -15.68 17.69
C ASP A 325 3.71 -15.05 16.38
N PRO A 326 4.38 -14.04 15.83
CA PRO A 326 3.99 -13.42 14.57
C PRO A 326 3.73 -14.41 13.43
N ALA A 327 4.40 -15.57 13.45
CA ALA A 327 4.21 -16.62 12.45
C ALA A 327 2.83 -17.30 12.53
N THR A 328 2.20 -17.31 13.69
CA THR A 328 0.87 -17.93 13.92
C THR A 328 -0.29 -16.94 13.83
N MET A 329 0.01 -15.65 13.74
CA MET A 329 -1.01 -14.60 13.63
C MET A 329 -1.83 -14.79 12.35
N ARG A 330 -3.17 -14.58 12.44
CA ARG A 330 -4.06 -14.60 11.29
C ARG A 330 -3.55 -13.63 10.21
N LYS A 331 -3.42 -14.13 8.98
CA LYS A 331 -2.97 -13.34 7.84
C LYS A 331 -4.12 -12.53 7.28
N CYS A 332 -3.81 -11.34 6.74
CA CYS A 332 -4.78 -10.54 6.02
C CYS A 332 -5.11 -11.18 4.67
N GLN A 333 -6.40 -11.20 4.32
CA GLN A 333 -6.86 -11.57 2.98
C GLN A 333 -8.12 -10.77 2.61
N TRP A 334 -8.33 -10.65 1.32
CA TRP A 334 -9.48 -9.94 0.73
C TRP A 334 -10.27 -10.87 -0.17
#